data_d5914aa6e5aea93e2a92089e0e3c95a1
#
_entry.id   d5914aa6e5aea93e2a92089e0e3c95a1
#
_cell.length_a   1.000
_cell.length_b   1.000
_cell.length_c   1.000
_cell.angle_alpha   90.00
_cell.angle_beta   90.00
_cell.angle_gamma   90.00
#
_symmetry.space_group_name_H-M   'P 1'
#
loop_
_entity.id
_entity.type
_entity.pdbx_description
1 polymer ?
#
loop_
_entity_poly.entity_id
_entity_poly.type
_entity_poly.pdbx_seq_one_letter_code
_entity_poly.pdbx_strand_id
1 'polypeptide(L)'
;MTGADNWMHKKGLSITMPKADRMGLDKKKSEYELYMDLIKDNIEYDALKERYPLDAELIDGIVEMMTEVTVSTNDYIVIASNSFPKEVVKSRFLKLNFSHLEYVMSCFKSNTTKVKNIKKYLLASLFNAPSTMNGYYTAEVNHDMPQYASRR
;
A
#
# COMPACT_ATOMS: atom_id res chain seq x y z
N MET A 1 8.70 30.56 12.78
CA MET A 1 8.90 30.54 12.01
C MET A 1 9.27 30.21 11.65
N THR A 2 9.08 29.77 12.19
CA THR A 2 9.36 29.53 11.47
C THR A 2 9.47 29.09 10.90
N GLY A 3 8.94 28.81 11.25
CA GLY A 3 9.02 28.66 10.38
C GLY A 3 8.72 28.27 10.09
N ALA A 4 8.24 28.21 10.36
CA ALA A 4 7.96 28.17 9.68
C ALA A 4 8.02 28.33 9.39
N ASP A 5 7.92 28.30 9.45
CA ASP A 5 8.01 28.66 8.83
C ASP A 5 8.45 28.78 8.14
N ASN A 6 8.54 28.78 7.83
CA ASN A 6 8.90 28.96 7.07
C ASN A 6 8.76 28.43 6.13
N TRP A 7 7.95 28.06 6.04
CA TRP A 7 7.64 27.65 4.90
C TRP A 7 6.33 27.96 4.34
N MET A 8 6.39 28.46 4.81
CA MET A 8 5.88 29.01 4.63
C MET A 8 5.83 29.90 4.95
N HIS A 9 6.11 30.16 5.14
CA HIS A 9 6.49 30.90 5.49
C HIS A 9 6.95 31.15 5.22
N LYS A 10 6.97 31.27 4.91
CA LYS A 10 7.32 31.33 4.69
C LYS A 10 6.89 31.18 4.02
N LYS A 11 6.36 31.42 3.55
CA LYS A 11 5.87 31.28 3.09
C LYS A 11 5.15 31.70 3.09
N GLY A 12 4.89 31.81 3.28
CA GLY A 12 4.32 32.07 3.47
C GLY A 12 3.53 31.72 3.68
N LEU A 13 3.24 31.38 3.69
CA LEU A 13 2.63 31.02 3.82
C LEU A 13 2.32 30.96 4.37
N SER A 14 1.87 31.14 4.55
CA SER A 14 1.68 31.15 5.03
C SER A 14 1.24 31.02 5.52
N ILE A 15 0.78 31.15 5.67
CA ILE A 15 0.36 31.06 5.99
C ILE A 15 0.05 31.05 6.74
N THR A 16 -0.34 31.05 6.92
CA THR A 16 -0.49 31.10 7.61
C THR A 16 -0.93 30.63 8.27
N MET A 17 -1.24 30.48 8.73
CA MET A 17 -1.54 30.12 9.31
C MET A 17 -1.83 30.14 10.22
N PRO A 18 -2.20 30.03 10.52
CA PRO A 18 -2.33 30.06 11.38
C PRO A 18 -2.21 29.67 12.27
N LYS A 19 -2.26 29.51 12.79
CA LYS A 19 -1.90 29.18 13.36
C LYS A 19 -2.01 28.50 13.86
N ALA A 20 -2.33 28.24 14.17
CA ALA A 20 -2.18 27.84 14.17
C ALA A 20 -2.12 27.41 14.31
N ASP A 21 -2.37 27.26 14.40
CA ASP A 21 -2.08 27.19 14.04
C ASP A 21 -1.85 27.21 14.13
N ARG A 22 -2.25 27.45 14.48
CA ARG A 22 -1.89 27.73 14.42
C ARG A 22 -1.66 27.40 14.99
N MET A 23 -1.88 27.31 15.53
CA MET A 23 -1.53 27.22 15.77
C MET A 23 -1.36 26.71 15.65
N GLY A 24 -1.69 26.59 15.58
CA GLY A 24 -1.39 26.27 15.03
C GLY A 24 -1.09 25.76 14.44
N LEU A 25 -0.91 26.15 14.63
CA LEU A 25 -0.41 25.73 13.88
C LEU A 25 -0.32 24.61 13.21
N ASP A 26 -0.51 24.61 12.30
CA ASP A 26 -0.58 23.32 11.64
C ASP A 26 0.79 22.81 11.34
N LYS A 27 1.07 21.63 11.82
CA LYS A 27 2.31 20.97 11.50
C LYS A 27 2.26 20.44 10.08
N LYS A 28 3.36 20.60 9.37
CA LYS A 28 3.51 19.98 8.07
C LYS A 28 3.72 18.48 8.26
N LYS A 29 2.97 17.69 7.53
CA LYS A 29 3.11 16.23 7.61
C LYS A 29 4.43 15.81 6.97
N SER A 30 5.05 14.78 7.52
CA SER A 30 6.25 14.19 6.94
C SER A 30 5.89 13.46 5.65
N GLU A 31 6.91 13.18 4.84
CA GLU A 31 6.71 12.39 3.62
C GLU A 31 6.09 11.03 3.96
N TYR A 32 6.56 10.42 5.03
CA TYR A 32 6.02 9.14 5.48
C TYR A 32 4.52 9.23 5.73
N GLU A 33 4.11 10.26 6.48
CA GLU A 33 2.69 10.43 6.81
C GLU A 33 1.85 10.69 5.58
N LEU A 34 2.37 11.47 4.64
CA LEU A 34 1.63 11.78 3.41
C LEU A 34 1.40 10.52 2.58
N TYR A 35 2.43 9.70 2.43
CA TYR A 35 2.29 8.47 1.66
C TYR A 35 1.43 7.44 2.39
N MET A 36 1.51 7.38 3.72
CA MET A 36 0.65 6.50 4.47
C MET A 36 -0.83 6.87 4.28
N ASP A 37 -1.14 8.17 4.33
CA ASP A 37 -2.50 8.64 4.11
C ASP A 37 -2.97 8.31 2.69
N LEU A 38 -2.10 8.48 1.70
CA LEU A 38 -2.44 8.18 0.31
C LEU A 38 -2.71 6.68 0.13
N ILE A 39 -1.86 5.84 0.71
CA ILE A 39 -2.03 4.39 0.63
C ILE A 39 -3.33 3.97 1.30
N LYS A 40 -3.61 4.50 2.50
CA LYS A 40 -4.84 4.19 3.20
C LYS A 40 -6.07 4.58 2.38
N ASP A 41 -5.99 5.72 1.72
CA ASP A 41 -7.08 6.20 0.88
C ASP A 41 -7.31 5.25 -0.30
N ASN A 42 -6.23 4.86 -0.96
CA ASN A 42 -6.30 4.00 -2.14
C ASN A 42 -6.89 2.63 -1.82
N ILE A 43 -6.58 2.07 -0.67
CA ILE A 43 -7.06 0.73 -0.30
C ILE A 43 -8.36 0.78 0.49
N GLU A 44 -8.90 1.98 0.73
CA GLU A 44 -10.11 2.16 1.53
C GLU A 44 -9.92 1.53 2.92
N TYR A 45 -8.90 2.01 3.60
CA TYR A 45 -8.41 1.46 4.86
C TYR A 45 -9.52 1.24 5.90
N ASP A 46 -10.37 2.25 6.11
CA ASP A 46 -11.42 2.16 7.11
C ASP A 46 -12.44 1.08 6.76
N ALA A 47 -12.83 1.01 5.48
CA ALA A 47 -13.77 -0.01 5.01
C ALA A 47 -13.15 -1.40 5.10
N LEU A 48 -11.86 -1.50 4.79
CA LEU A 48 -11.16 -2.77 4.85
C LEU A 48 -11.10 -3.29 6.29
N LYS A 49 -10.80 -2.42 7.25
CA LYS A 49 -10.75 -2.81 8.67
C LYS A 49 -12.14 -3.12 9.21
N GLU A 50 -13.14 -2.43 8.71
CA GLU A 50 -14.52 -2.71 9.12
C GLU A 50 -14.97 -4.08 8.63
N ARG A 51 -14.59 -4.42 7.40
CA ARG A 51 -14.96 -5.70 6.81
C ARG A 51 -14.18 -6.87 7.43
N TYR A 52 -12.94 -6.62 7.81
CA TYR A 52 -12.05 -7.66 8.35
C TYR A 52 -11.50 -7.27 9.72
N PRO A 53 -12.38 -7.15 10.72
CA PRO A 53 -11.93 -6.65 12.04
C PRO A 53 -10.93 -7.57 12.73
N LEU A 54 -10.96 -8.87 12.44
CA LEU A 54 -10.01 -9.81 13.04
C LEU A 54 -8.63 -9.71 12.41
N ASP A 55 -8.53 -9.05 11.26
CA ASP A 55 -7.27 -8.90 10.53
C ASP A 55 -6.70 -7.49 10.67
N ALA A 56 -7.16 -6.72 11.64
CA ALA A 56 -6.75 -5.32 11.80
C ALA A 56 -5.23 -5.16 11.89
N GLU A 57 -4.57 -6.03 12.66
CA GLU A 57 -3.12 -5.97 12.81
C GLU A 57 -2.40 -6.29 11.51
N LEU A 58 -2.92 -7.25 10.76
CA LEU A 58 -2.35 -7.61 9.47
C LEU A 58 -2.47 -6.43 8.50
N ILE A 59 -3.62 -5.80 8.47
CA ILE A 59 -3.85 -4.64 7.59
C ILE A 59 -2.90 -3.51 7.96
N ASP A 60 -2.75 -3.21 9.24
CA ASP A 60 -1.84 -2.16 9.69
C ASP A 60 -0.40 -2.49 9.31
N GLY A 61 0.01 -3.74 9.48
CA GLY A 61 1.36 -4.17 9.11
C GLY A 61 1.61 -4.02 7.62
N ILE A 62 0.62 -4.36 6.80
CA ILE A 62 0.74 -4.21 5.35
C ILE A 62 0.88 -2.73 4.97
N VAL A 63 0.06 -1.87 5.57
CA VAL A 63 0.12 -0.43 5.29
C VAL A 63 1.50 0.14 5.67
N GLU A 64 2.00 -0.24 6.83
CA GLU A 64 3.33 0.21 7.27
C GLU A 64 4.41 -0.23 6.29
N MET A 65 4.36 -1.50 5.89
CA MET A 65 5.36 -2.03 4.97
C MET A 65 5.31 -1.33 3.61
N MET A 66 4.13 -1.12 3.09
CA MET A 66 3.95 -0.41 1.82
C MET A 66 4.50 1.02 1.91
N THR A 67 4.25 1.68 3.04
CA THR A 67 4.72 3.04 3.23
C THR A 67 6.25 3.09 3.32
N GLU A 68 6.83 2.18 4.09
CA GLU A 68 8.29 2.11 4.24
C GLU A 68 8.99 1.92 2.91
N VAL A 69 8.44 1.04 2.08
CA VAL A 69 9.02 0.78 0.76
C VAL A 69 8.86 2.00 -0.15
N THR A 70 7.70 2.64 -0.08
CA THR A 70 7.41 3.79 -0.93
C THR A 70 8.35 4.97 -0.64
N VAL A 71 8.68 5.19 0.64
CA VAL A 71 9.55 6.31 1.03
C VAL A 71 11.02 5.93 1.14
N SER A 72 11.35 4.69 0.79
CA SER A 72 12.73 4.21 0.88
C SER A 72 13.67 5.10 0.08
N THR A 73 14.87 5.33 0.63
CA THR A 73 15.91 6.08 -0.07
C THR A 73 16.80 5.20 -0.93
N ASN A 74 16.61 3.89 -0.87
CA ASN A 74 17.37 2.95 -1.70
C ASN A 74 16.93 3.07 -3.15
N ASP A 75 17.89 3.04 -4.06
CA ASP A 75 17.58 3.14 -5.49
C ASP A 75 16.88 1.88 -6.01
N TYR A 76 17.13 0.75 -5.37
CA TYR A 76 16.57 -0.54 -5.76
C TYR A 76 15.96 -1.24 -4.56
N ILE A 77 14.89 -1.98 -4.83
CA ILE A 77 14.18 -2.77 -3.82
C ILE A 77 14.23 -4.22 -4.28
N VAL A 78 14.63 -5.13 -3.37
CA VAL A 78 14.67 -6.56 -3.68
C VAL A 78 13.33 -7.19 -3.36
N ILE A 79 12.72 -7.82 -4.36
CA ILE A 79 11.44 -8.51 -4.22
C ILE A 79 11.56 -9.86 -4.90
N ALA A 80 11.31 -10.93 -4.15
CA ALA A 80 11.39 -12.31 -4.65
C ALA A 80 12.74 -12.56 -5.31
N SER A 81 13.83 -12.12 -4.66
CA SER A 81 15.21 -12.29 -5.10
C SER A 81 15.59 -11.50 -6.34
N ASN A 82 14.70 -10.66 -6.82
CA ASN A 82 14.99 -9.79 -7.97
C ASN A 82 15.07 -8.35 -7.51
N SER A 83 15.93 -7.58 -8.16
CA SER A 83 16.13 -6.18 -7.83
C SER A 83 15.32 -5.32 -8.80
N PHE A 84 14.48 -4.45 -8.25
CA PHE A 84 13.63 -3.56 -9.05
C PHE A 84 13.92 -2.11 -8.70
N PRO A 85 13.91 -1.21 -9.70
CA PRO A 85 14.05 0.21 -9.41
C PRO A 85 12.95 0.66 -8.44
N LYS A 86 13.33 1.51 -7.52
CA LYS A 86 12.40 2.02 -6.50
C LYS A 86 11.13 2.60 -7.13
N GLU A 87 11.28 3.34 -8.23
CA GLU A 87 10.14 3.99 -8.86
C GLU A 87 9.13 2.99 -9.40
N VAL A 88 9.59 1.83 -9.84
CA VAL A 88 8.70 0.76 -10.31
C VAL A 88 7.88 0.22 -9.14
N VAL A 89 8.55 -0.07 -8.03
CA VAL A 89 7.89 -0.62 -6.86
C VAL A 89 6.90 0.39 -6.29
N LYS A 90 7.32 1.64 -6.16
CA LYS A 90 6.48 2.72 -5.67
C LYS A 90 5.22 2.86 -6.53
N SER A 91 5.40 2.86 -7.84
CA SER A 91 4.29 3.00 -8.78
C SER A 91 3.27 1.88 -8.61
N ARG A 92 3.74 0.65 -8.47
CA ARG A 92 2.85 -0.49 -8.29
C ARG A 92 2.10 -0.43 -6.98
N PHE A 93 2.80 -0.10 -5.90
CA PHE A 93 2.17 -0.02 -4.58
C PHE A 93 1.11 1.06 -4.51
N LEU A 94 1.34 2.19 -5.17
CA LEU A 94 0.37 3.29 -5.15
C LEU A 94 -0.86 3.01 -6.01
N LYS A 95 -0.85 1.94 -6.80
CA LYS A 95 -1.99 1.55 -7.61
C LYS A 95 -2.82 0.44 -6.97
N LEU A 96 -2.36 -0.11 -5.85
CA LEU A 96 -3.12 -1.16 -5.18
C LEU A 96 -4.40 -0.59 -4.57
N ASN A 97 -5.46 -1.39 -4.61
CA ASN A 97 -6.76 -0.97 -4.12
C ASN A 97 -7.35 -2.00 -3.16
N PHE A 98 -8.59 -1.78 -2.76
CA PHE A 98 -9.30 -2.64 -1.81
C PHE A 98 -9.28 -4.11 -2.24
N SER A 99 -9.61 -4.37 -3.50
CA SER A 99 -9.69 -5.74 -4.00
C SER A 99 -8.34 -6.45 -3.99
N HIS A 100 -7.28 -5.71 -4.31
CA HIS A 100 -5.93 -6.28 -4.27
C HIS A 100 -5.57 -6.70 -2.85
N LEU A 101 -5.92 -5.87 -1.88
CA LEU A 101 -5.64 -6.17 -0.47
C LEU A 101 -6.45 -7.38 0.01
N GLU A 102 -7.72 -7.46 -0.38
CA GLU A 102 -8.54 -8.63 -0.06
C GLU A 102 -7.91 -9.91 -0.60
N TYR A 103 -7.46 -9.85 -1.84
CA TYR A 103 -6.84 -10.99 -2.49
C TYR A 103 -5.56 -11.42 -1.77
N VAL A 104 -4.67 -10.46 -1.48
CA VAL A 104 -3.42 -10.76 -0.80
C VAL A 104 -3.65 -11.35 0.59
N MET A 105 -4.60 -10.78 1.33
CA MET A 105 -4.93 -11.27 2.66
C MET A 105 -5.48 -12.69 2.61
N SER A 106 -6.33 -12.96 1.63
CA SER A 106 -6.90 -14.29 1.44
C SER A 106 -5.82 -15.32 1.14
N CYS A 107 -4.91 -14.97 0.23
CA CYS A 107 -3.79 -15.86 -0.12
C CYS A 107 -2.89 -16.10 1.08
N PHE A 108 -2.60 -15.06 1.83
CA PHE A 108 -1.75 -15.19 3.01
C PHE A 108 -2.37 -16.14 4.03
N LYS A 109 -3.67 -15.97 4.30
CA LYS A 109 -4.36 -16.79 5.29
C LYS A 109 -4.41 -18.25 4.85
N SER A 110 -4.48 -18.51 3.56
CA SER A 110 -4.47 -19.87 3.03
C SER A 110 -3.09 -20.54 3.14
N ASN A 111 -2.04 -19.75 3.26
CA ASN A 111 -0.67 -20.25 3.22
C ASN A 111 0.14 -19.99 4.48
N THR A 112 -0.51 -19.55 5.57
CA THR A 112 0.19 -19.13 6.80
C THR A 112 1.14 -20.20 7.34
N THR A 113 0.74 -21.45 7.32
CA THR A 113 1.55 -22.52 7.90
C THR A 113 2.81 -22.80 7.08
N LYS A 114 2.85 -22.35 5.83
CA LYS A 114 3.97 -22.59 4.95
C LYS A 114 4.89 -21.40 4.80
N VAL A 115 4.46 -20.24 5.28
CA VAL A 115 5.24 -19.01 5.10
C VAL A 115 6.25 -18.88 6.21
N LYS A 116 7.55 -18.85 5.85
CA LYS A 116 8.63 -18.72 6.81
C LYS A 116 9.01 -17.27 7.06
N ASN A 117 8.90 -16.43 6.03
CA ASN A 117 9.20 -15.01 6.14
C ASN A 117 7.99 -14.22 5.67
N ILE A 118 7.21 -13.78 6.64
CA ILE A 118 5.93 -13.10 6.37
C ILE A 118 6.13 -11.82 5.57
N LYS A 119 7.12 -11.02 5.96
CA LYS A 119 7.36 -9.74 5.29
C LYS A 119 7.74 -9.94 3.83
N LYS A 120 8.62 -10.89 3.55
CA LYS A 120 9.03 -11.18 2.17
C LYS A 120 7.85 -11.69 1.35
N TYR A 121 7.04 -12.55 1.95
CA TYR A 121 5.86 -13.10 1.28
C TYR A 121 4.90 -11.98 0.90
N LEU A 122 4.57 -11.13 1.88
CA LEU A 122 3.62 -10.04 1.65
C LEU A 122 4.14 -9.04 0.63
N LEU A 123 5.43 -8.72 0.70
CA LEU A 123 6.04 -7.79 -0.23
C LEU A 123 5.91 -8.29 -1.67
N ALA A 124 6.23 -9.58 -1.89
CA ALA A 124 6.12 -10.17 -3.21
C ALA A 124 4.66 -10.27 -3.67
N SER A 125 3.76 -10.66 -2.76
CA SER A 125 2.35 -10.79 -3.08
C SER A 125 1.74 -9.46 -3.47
N LEU A 126 2.05 -8.40 -2.75
CA LEU A 126 1.54 -7.06 -3.05
C LEU A 126 2.08 -6.56 -4.38
N PHE A 127 3.38 -6.75 -4.61
CA PHE A 127 4.02 -6.29 -5.84
C PHE A 127 3.39 -6.94 -7.07
N ASN A 128 3.03 -8.21 -6.95
CA ASN A 128 2.50 -8.99 -8.07
C ASN A 128 0.98 -9.10 -8.08
N ALA A 129 0.30 -8.53 -7.08
CA ALA A 129 -1.14 -8.72 -6.91
C ALA A 129 -1.98 -8.44 -8.16
N PRO A 130 -1.77 -7.31 -8.87
CA PRO A 130 -2.62 -7.04 -10.04
C PRO A 130 -2.54 -8.15 -11.09
N SER A 131 -1.34 -8.65 -11.37
CA SER A 131 -1.16 -9.71 -12.37
C SER A 131 -1.64 -11.05 -11.86
N THR A 132 -1.28 -11.38 -10.63
CA THR A 132 -1.61 -12.67 -10.04
C THR A 132 -3.11 -12.82 -9.83
N MET A 133 -3.78 -11.75 -9.40
CA MET A 133 -5.21 -11.76 -9.20
C MET A 133 -5.97 -12.02 -10.49
N ASN A 134 -5.53 -11.38 -11.58
CA ASN A 134 -6.14 -11.60 -12.88
C ASN A 134 -5.98 -13.06 -13.32
N GLY A 135 -4.78 -13.62 -13.15
CA GLY A 135 -4.52 -15.00 -13.47
C GLY A 135 -5.36 -15.96 -12.66
N TYR A 136 -5.49 -15.67 -11.38
CA TYR A 136 -6.30 -16.50 -10.47
C TYR A 136 -7.77 -16.52 -10.92
N TYR A 137 -8.36 -15.36 -11.18
CA TYR A 137 -9.75 -15.29 -11.58
C TYR A 137 -9.98 -15.91 -12.95
N THR A 138 -9.04 -15.78 -13.87
CA THR A 138 -9.14 -16.45 -15.17
C THR A 138 -9.15 -17.95 -15.00
N ALA A 139 -8.30 -18.48 -14.14
CA ALA A 139 -8.24 -19.92 -13.85
C ALA A 139 -9.54 -20.41 -13.22
N GLU A 140 -10.13 -19.62 -12.31
CA GLU A 140 -11.40 -19.96 -11.68
C GLU A 140 -12.52 -20.05 -12.72
N VAL A 141 -12.58 -19.07 -13.62
CA VAL A 141 -13.59 -19.06 -14.67
C VAL A 141 -13.41 -20.28 -15.57
N ASN A 142 -12.21 -20.59 -15.97
CA ASN A 142 -11.94 -21.75 -16.83
C ASN A 142 -12.30 -23.05 -16.14
N HIS A 143 -12.10 -23.12 -14.82
CA HIS A 143 -12.46 -24.31 -14.05
C HIS A 143 -13.97 -24.48 -13.95
N ASP A 144 -14.68 -23.38 -13.70
CA ASP A 144 -16.13 -23.42 -13.49
C ASP A 144 -16.91 -23.56 -14.80
N MET A 145 -16.33 -23.15 -15.92
CA MET A 145 -17.00 -23.13 -17.23
C MET A 145 -16.10 -23.71 -18.32
N PRO A 146 -15.81 -25.03 -18.25
CA PRO A 146 -14.87 -25.64 -19.17
C PRO A 146 -15.26 -25.52 -20.65
N GLN A 147 -16.56 -25.63 -20.95
CA GLN A 147 -17.01 -25.51 -22.34
C GLN A 147 -16.77 -24.11 -22.88
N TYR A 148 -16.80 -23.14 -22.02
CA TYR A 148 -16.52 -21.75 -22.36
C TYR A 148 -15.03 -21.57 -22.67
N ALA A 149 -14.19 -22.15 -21.82
CA ALA A 149 -12.75 -22.07 -21.97
C ALA A 149 -12.30 -22.79 -23.25
N SER A 150 -12.89 -23.92 -23.56
CA SER A 150 -12.47 -24.73 -24.71
C SER A 150 -12.77 -24.07 -26.05
N ARG A 151 -13.61 -23.04 -26.07
CA ARG A 151 -13.88 -22.29 -27.29
C ARG A 151 -12.83 -21.27 -27.62
N ARG A 152 -11.95 -21.03 -26.71
CA ARG A 152 -10.88 -20.06 -26.88
C ARG A 152 -9.63 -20.72 -27.32
#